data_58439a171f31076b8964ce4d027d4878
#
_entry.id   58439a171f31076b8964ce4d027d4878
#
_cell.length_a   1.000
_cell.length_b   1.000
_cell.length_c   1.000
_cell.angle_alpha   90.00
_cell.angle_beta   90.00
_cell.angle_gamma   90.00
#
_symmetry.space_group_name_H-M   'P 1'
#
loop_
_entity.id
_entity.type
_entity.pdbx_description
1 polymer ?
#
loop_
_entity_poly.entity_id
_entity_poly.type
_entity_poly.pdbx_seq_one_letter_code
_entity_poly.pdbx_strand_id
1 'polypeptide(L)'
;MVGLLLLAGGQSRRMGRDKARLHGGVRRILREAKAAGLSPRIVLAGAAPRGADLKRDGWLDEADDVIDDPEEATCLHDVLVAVLNGHLPPMILTPCDAVSVDQAMFTRLVSMGAGVPLDDEGRRQVLFSHLPEGWVAAPNAQRRTEPLFEALKDHGLGTEGVKLRTVNTPEEWAAVTSFQPGRVDGNGP
;
A
#
# COMPACT_ATOMS: atom_id res chain seq x y z
N MET A 1 0.04 -1.32 18.91
CA MET A 1 -0.87 -1.74 17.82
C MET A 1 -0.29 -1.18 16.53
N VAL A 2 -0.24 -1.97 15.44
CA VAL A 2 0.33 -1.53 14.15
C VAL A 2 -0.81 -1.11 13.23
N GLY A 3 -0.67 0.04 12.56
CA GLY A 3 -1.64 0.53 11.60
C GLY A 3 -1.27 0.21 10.14
N LEU A 4 -2.13 0.64 9.22
CA LEU A 4 -1.92 0.63 7.78
C LEU A 4 -1.80 2.07 7.25
N LEU A 5 -0.78 2.35 6.45
CA LEU A 5 -0.68 3.55 5.63
C LEU A 5 -0.79 3.14 4.15
N LEU A 6 -1.97 3.32 3.56
CA LEU A 6 -2.29 2.87 2.20
C LEU A 6 -2.08 3.99 1.19
N LEU A 7 -1.20 3.77 0.23
CA LEU A 7 -0.90 4.71 -0.85
C LEU A 7 -1.90 4.52 -1.99
N ALA A 8 -2.94 5.33 -2.05
CA ALA A 8 -3.97 5.31 -3.10
C ALA A 8 -3.84 6.45 -4.11
N GLY A 9 -2.89 7.36 -3.89
CA GLY A 9 -2.56 8.45 -4.79
C GLY A 9 -1.92 7.98 -6.11
N GLY A 10 -1.84 8.91 -7.07
CA GLY A 10 -1.22 8.66 -8.35
C GLY A 10 -2.21 8.62 -9.52
N GLN A 11 -1.80 9.19 -10.66
CA GLN A 11 -2.69 9.42 -11.82
C GLN A 11 -2.90 8.21 -12.72
N SER A 12 -2.29 7.05 -12.40
CA SER A 12 -2.42 5.78 -13.17
C SER A 12 -2.33 5.93 -14.70
N ARG A 13 -1.54 6.91 -15.18
CA ARG A 13 -1.49 7.33 -16.61
C ARG A 13 -1.23 6.18 -17.57
N ARG A 14 -0.39 5.21 -17.17
CA ARG A 14 -0.03 4.04 -18.00
C ARG A 14 -1.15 3.01 -18.10
N MET A 15 -2.02 2.94 -17.09
CA MET A 15 -3.11 1.96 -17.00
C MET A 15 -4.39 2.43 -17.67
N GLY A 16 -4.54 3.74 -17.97
CA GLY A 16 -5.78 4.32 -18.49
C GLY A 16 -6.99 4.16 -17.56
N ARG A 17 -6.81 3.55 -16.39
CA ARG A 17 -7.85 3.31 -15.37
C ARG A 17 -7.27 3.57 -13.98
N ASP A 18 -8.13 4.00 -13.06
CA ASP A 18 -7.74 4.27 -11.67
C ASP A 18 -7.40 2.97 -10.93
N LYS A 19 -6.11 2.77 -10.60
CA LYS A 19 -5.62 1.59 -9.86
C LYS A 19 -6.32 1.40 -8.52
N ALA A 20 -6.70 2.48 -7.85
CA ALA A 20 -7.41 2.40 -6.57
C ALA A 20 -8.77 1.69 -6.66
N ARG A 21 -9.34 1.59 -7.87
CA ARG A 21 -10.63 0.97 -8.13
C ARG A 21 -10.54 -0.40 -8.84
N LEU A 22 -9.34 -0.82 -9.26
CA LEU A 22 -9.17 -2.10 -9.98
C LEU A 22 -9.14 -3.29 -9.01
N HIS A 23 -9.80 -4.39 -9.37
CA HIS A 23 -9.83 -5.67 -8.61
C HIS A 23 -10.08 -5.53 -7.11
N GLY A 24 -11.08 -4.73 -6.75
CA GLY A 24 -11.36 -4.41 -5.35
C GLY A 24 -10.40 -3.39 -4.75
N GLY A 25 -9.27 -3.10 -5.41
CA GLY A 25 -8.37 -1.98 -5.13
C GLY A 25 -8.18 -1.66 -3.66
N VAL A 26 -8.36 -0.39 -3.33
CA VAL A 26 -8.26 0.13 -1.96
C VAL A 26 -9.19 -0.60 -1.00
N ARG A 27 -10.45 -0.87 -1.39
CA ARG A 27 -11.44 -1.55 -0.53
C ARG A 27 -10.97 -2.95 -0.12
N ARG A 28 -10.39 -3.73 -1.04
CA ARG A 28 -9.86 -5.06 -0.75
C ARG A 28 -8.72 -4.98 0.25
N ILE A 29 -7.73 -4.13 0.01
CA ILE A 29 -6.56 -3.98 0.89
C ILE A 29 -6.99 -3.54 2.30
N LEU A 30 -7.93 -2.60 2.43
CA LEU A 30 -8.48 -2.18 3.71
C LEU A 30 -9.15 -3.33 4.47
N ARG A 31 -9.90 -4.20 3.78
CA ARG A 31 -10.54 -5.39 4.38
C ARG A 31 -9.51 -6.41 4.86
N GLU A 32 -8.51 -6.71 4.04
CA GLU A 32 -7.43 -7.62 4.41
C GLU A 32 -6.63 -7.10 5.61
N ALA A 33 -6.33 -5.80 5.63
CA ALA A 33 -5.67 -5.15 6.75
C ALA A 33 -6.51 -5.19 8.03
N LYS A 34 -7.83 -4.93 7.93
CA LYS A 34 -8.77 -5.05 9.04
C LYS A 34 -8.80 -6.48 9.59
N ALA A 35 -8.88 -7.47 8.70
CA ALA A 35 -8.86 -8.89 9.08
C ALA A 35 -7.55 -9.30 9.77
N ALA A 36 -6.43 -8.67 9.42
CA ALA A 36 -5.13 -8.83 10.09
C ALA A 36 -5.02 -8.04 11.42
N GLY A 37 -6.04 -7.26 11.80
CA GLY A 37 -6.05 -6.47 13.03
C GLY A 37 -5.25 -5.17 12.96
N LEU A 38 -4.95 -4.64 11.76
CA LEU A 38 -4.27 -3.36 11.61
C LEU A 38 -5.21 -2.20 11.96
N SER A 39 -4.74 -1.29 12.82
CA SER A 39 -5.45 -0.08 13.21
C SER A 39 -4.45 0.97 13.74
N PRO A 40 -4.56 2.28 13.39
CA PRO A 40 -5.53 2.81 12.42
C PRO A 40 -5.22 2.44 10.97
N ARG A 41 -6.21 2.55 10.07
CA ARG A 41 -6.06 2.40 8.61
C ARG A 41 -6.21 3.76 7.97
N ILE A 42 -5.08 4.34 7.59
CA ILE A 42 -4.98 5.68 7.00
C ILE A 42 -4.77 5.54 5.50
N VAL A 43 -5.50 6.29 4.69
CA VAL A 43 -5.37 6.29 3.23
C VAL A 43 -4.82 7.62 2.74
N LEU A 44 -3.68 7.58 2.05
CA LEU A 44 -3.16 8.72 1.28
C LEU A 44 -3.83 8.68 -0.09
N ALA A 45 -4.83 9.55 -0.29
CA ALA A 45 -5.76 9.44 -1.41
C ALA A 45 -5.22 10.03 -2.73
N GLY A 46 -4.15 10.81 -2.69
CA GLY A 46 -3.68 11.63 -3.82
C GLY A 46 -4.18 13.06 -3.71
N ALA A 47 -3.99 13.84 -4.76
CA ALA A 47 -4.42 15.24 -4.79
C ALA A 47 -5.94 15.40 -4.62
N ALA A 48 -6.37 16.41 -3.86
CA ALA A 48 -7.77 16.77 -3.71
C ALA A 48 -8.44 17.03 -5.09
N PRO A 49 -9.72 16.68 -5.27
CA PRO A 49 -10.71 16.15 -4.29
C PRO A 49 -10.80 14.61 -4.27
N ARG A 50 -9.76 13.89 -4.68
CA ARG A 50 -9.80 12.44 -4.90
C ARG A 50 -10.23 11.64 -3.66
N GLY A 51 -9.79 12.03 -2.47
CA GLY A 51 -10.20 11.39 -1.23
C GLY A 51 -11.72 11.45 -1.02
N ALA A 52 -12.29 12.64 -1.25
CA ALA A 52 -13.75 12.85 -1.19
C ALA A 52 -14.51 11.99 -2.21
N ASP A 53 -13.98 11.87 -3.45
CA ASP A 53 -14.60 11.07 -4.50
C ASP A 53 -14.57 9.57 -4.16
N LEU A 54 -13.44 9.04 -3.70
CA LEU A 54 -13.32 7.65 -3.27
C LEU A 54 -14.25 7.33 -2.09
N LYS A 55 -14.38 8.26 -1.14
CA LYS A 55 -15.29 8.13 0.02
C LYS A 55 -16.75 8.11 -0.42
N ARG A 56 -17.16 9.07 -1.26
CA ARG A 56 -18.53 9.13 -1.80
C ARG A 56 -18.93 7.85 -2.54
N ASP A 57 -17.99 7.26 -3.27
CA ASP A 57 -18.21 6.05 -4.06
C ASP A 57 -18.05 4.76 -3.21
N GLY A 58 -17.88 4.87 -1.88
CA GLY A 58 -17.83 3.77 -0.92
C GLY A 58 -16.54 2.93 -0.98
N TRP A 59 -15.45 3.46 -1.54
CA TRP A 59 -14.16 2.74 -1.61
C TRP A 59 -13.39 2.77 -0.30
N LEU A 60 -13.71 3.71 0.60
CA LEU A 60 -12.98 3.99 1.84
C LEU A 60 -13.78 3.67 3.12
N ASP A 61 -14.83 2.84 3.03
CA ASP A 61 -15.71 2.52 4.17
C ASP A 61 -14.98 1.90 5.37
N GLU A 62 -13.85 1.22 5.10
CA GLU A 62 -13.02 0.57 6.13
C GLU A 62 -11.79 1.42 6.52
N ALA A 63 -11.65 2.63 5.99
CA ALA A 63 -10.59 3.55 6.40
C ALA A 63 -10.99 4.28 7.69
N ASP A 64 -10.02 4.45 8.60
CA ASP A 64 -10.23 5.23 9.82
C ASP A 64 -9.92 6.71 9.56
N ASP A 65 -9.01 7.01 8.62
CA ASP A 65 -8.69 8.38 8.19
C ASP A 65 -8.29 8.43 6.71
N VAL A 66 -8.45 9.61 6.09
CA VAL A 66 -8.13 9.87 4.69
C VAL A 66 -7.41 11.20 4.59
N ILE A 67 -6.20 11.16 4.04
CA ILE A 67 -5.33 12.32 3.89
C ILE A 67 -5.13 12.59 2.40
N ASP A 68 -5.44 13.80 1.95
CA ASP A 68 -5.08 14.27 0.62
C ASP A 68 -3.60 14.66 0.55
N ASP A 69 -2.99 14.55 -0.63
CA ASP A 69 -1.61 14.95 -0.83
C ASP A 69 -1.47 16.47 -0.54
N PRO A 70 -0.37 16.91 0.10
CA PRO A 70 -0.08 18.34 0.25
C PRO A 70 -0.05 19.04 -1.11
N GLU A 71 -0.54 20.30 -1.18
CA GLU A 71 -0.59 21.06 -2.43
C GLU A 71 0.79 21.21 -3.11
N GLU A 72 1.85 21.33 -2.30
CA GLU A 72 3.22 21.48 -2.79
C GLU A 72 3.86 20.16 -3.21
N ALA A 73 3.24 19.03 -2.89
CA ALA A 73 3.78 17.71 -3.21
C ALA A 73 3.70 17.44 -4.72
N THR A 74 4.83 17.19 -5.34
CA THR A 74 4.91 16.92 -6.79
C THR A 74 5.23 15.47 -7.11
N CYS A 75 5.62 14.70 -6.10
CA CYS A 75 5.91 13.27 -6.22
C CYS A 75 5.67 12.53 -4.88
N LEU A 76 5.71 11.21 -4.93
CA LEU A 76 5.49 10.36 -3.75
C LEU A 76 6.49 10.64 -2.61
N HIS A 77 7.74 10.99 -2.95
CA HIS A 77 8.73 11.38 -1.95
C HIS A 77 8.23 12.53 -1.07
N ASP A 78 7.68 13.59 -1.68
CA ASP A 78 7.23 14.78 -0.94
C ASP A 78 6.04 14.45 -0.03
N VAL A 79 5.11 13.64 -0.54
CA VAL A 79 3.96 13.17 0.24
C VAL A 79 4.44 12.38 1.47
N LEU A 80 5.38 11.43 1.26
CA LEU A 80 5.90 10.63 2.36
C LEU A 80 6.68 11.45 3.38
N VAL A 81 7.49 12.42 2.95
CA VAL A 81 8.20 13.33 3.86
C VAL A 81 7.21 14.15 4.71
N ALA A 82 6.14 14.65 4.12
CA ALA A 82 5.13 15.42 4.84
C ALA A 82 4.35 14.58 5.86
N VAL A 83 4.01 13.34 5.51
CA VAL A 83 3.17 12.46 6.34
C VAL A 83 3.99 11.72 7.40
N LEU A 84 5.20 11.24 7.04
CA LEU A 84 6.10 10.53 7.95
C LEU A 84 6.96 11.52 8.74
N ASN A 85 6.34 12.27 9.62
CA ASN A 85 6.90 13.41 10.35
C ASN A 85 7.09 13.15 11.86
N GLY A 86 7.05 11.88 12.28
CA GLY A 86 7.26 11.47 13.67
C GLY A 86 6.00 11.38 14.53
N HIS A 87 4.81 11.62 13.97
CA HIS A 87 3.56 11.59 14.74
C HIS A 87 2.70 10.33 14.55
N LEU A 88 3.11 9.43 13.66
CA LEU A 88 2.37 8.20 13.41
C LEU A 88 2.76 7.08 14.36
N PRO A 89 1.80 6.21 14.76
CA PRO A 89 2.12 4.94 15.42
C PRO A 89 2.91 4.03 14.47
N PRO A 90 3.32 2.82 14.91
CA PRO A 90 3.89 1.85 13.98
C PRO A 90 2.93 1.58 12.81
N MET A 91 3.42 1.60 11.56
CA MET A 91 2.59 1.47 10.35
C MET A 91 3.17 0.47 9.37
N ILE A 92 2.29 -0.32 8.73
CA ILE A 92 2.64 -1.02 7.48
C ILE A 92 2.30 -0.09 6.32
N LEU A 93 3.30 0.29 5.55
CA LEU A 93 3.12 1.00 4.29
C LEU A 93 2.69 0.00 3.21
N THR A 94 1.71 0.37 2.35
CA THR A 94 1.23 -0.52 1.28
C THR A 94 0.74 0.28 0.08
N PRO A 95 1.14 -0.03 -1.16
CA PRO A 95 0.60 0.62 -2.34
C PRO A 95 -0.74 -0.01 -2.77
N CYS A 96 -1.63 0.76 -3.40
CA CYS A 96 -2.96 0.29 -3.81
C CYS A 96 -2.94 -0.76 -4.94
N ASP A 97 -1.82 -0.91 -5.64
CA ASP A 97 -1.60 -1.92 -6.69
C ASP A 97 -0.96 -3.22 -6.17
N ALA A 98 -0.94 -3.41 -4.86
CA ALA A 98 -0.53 -4.63 -4.17
C ALA A 98 -1.61 -5.72 -4.29
N VAL A 99 -1.78 -6.29 -5.47
CA VAL A 99 -2.91 -7.18 -5.81
C VAL A 99 -2.92 -8.51 -5.06
N SER A 100 -1.75 -9.01 -4.66
CA SER A 100 -1.57 -10.32 -4.03
C SER A 100 -1.44 -10.24 -2.50
N VAL A 101 -1.45 -9.04 -1.92
CA VAL A 101 -1.38 -8.89 -0.46
C VAL A 101 -2.72 -9.26 0.16
N ASP A 102 -2.67 -10.18 1.11
CA ASP A 102 -3.80 -10.72 1.86
C ASP A 102 -3.57 -10.56 3.39
N GLN A 103 -4.56 -10.98 4.18
CA GLN A 103 -4.49 -10.98 5.64
C GLN A 103 -3.23 -11.69 6.16
N ALA A 104 -2.86 -12.84 5.60
CA ALA A 104 -1.70 -13.61 6.02
C ALA A 104 -0.40 -12.83 5.79
N MET A 105 -0.27 -12.14 4.64
CA MET A 105 0.88 -11.30 4.34
C MET A 105 0.95 -10.11 5.31
N PHE A 106 -0.15 -9.42 5.62
CA PHE A 106 -0.15 -8.36 6.63
C PHE A 106 0.28 -8.88 8.00
N THR A 107 -0.24 -10.03 8.44
CA THR A 107 0.20 -10.67 9.69
C THR A 107 1.70 -10.97 9.67
N ARG A 108 2.22 -11.43 8.54
CA ARG A 108 3.66 -11.69 8.35
C ARG A 108 4.49 -10.41 8.44
N LEU A 109 4.08 -9.33 7.75
CA LEU A 109 4.75 -8.03 7.81
C LEU A 109 4.77 -7.46 9.24
N VAL A 110 3.69 -7.60 9.99
CA VAL A 110 3.66 -7.19 11.40
C VAL A 110 4.64 -8.04 12.24
N SER A 111 4.66 -9.35 12.04
CA SER A 111 5.51 -10.26 12.82
C SER A 111 7.02 -10.08 12.58
N MET A 112 7.42 -9.55 11.42
CA MET A 112 8.81 -9.21 11.13
C MET A 112 9.37 -8.12 12.06
N GLY A 113 8.50 -7.25 12.56
CA GLY A 113 8.90 -6.01 13.21
C GLY A 113 9.33 -4.93 12.20
N ALA A 114 9.81 -3.81 12.72
CA ALA A 114 10.22 -2.67 11.87
C ALA A 114 11.33 -3.04 10.89
N GLY A 115 11.11 -2.71 9.60
CA GLY A 115 12.07 -3.01 8.54
C GLY A 115 11.46 -2.97 7.14
N VAL A 116 12.30 -3.22 6.15
CA VAL A 116 11.93 -3.31 4.72
C VAL A 116 11.89 -4.79 4.32
N PRO A 117 10.77 -5.31 3.81
CA PRO A 117 10.73 -6.67 3.31
C PRO A 117 11.46 -6.79 1.98
N LEU A 118 12.12 -7.93 1.77
CA LEU A 118 12.68 -8.32 0.48
C LEU A 118 11.68 -9.21 -0.27
N ASP A 119 11.56 -8.99 -1.57
CA ASP A 119 10.79 -9.90 -2.43
C ASP A 119 11.49 -11.26 -2.63
N ASP A 120 10.92 -12.12 -3.44
CA ASP A 120 11.46 -13.45 -3.76
C ASP A 120 12.76 -13.42 -4.59
N GLU A 121 13.12 -12.26 -5.15
CA GLU A 121 14.38 -12.01 -5.84
C GLU A 121 15.40 -11.26 -4.95
N GLY A 122 15.07 -11.01 -3.68
CA GLY A 122 15.93 -10.30 -2.72
C GLY A 122 15.95 -8.78 -2.89
N ARG A 123 15.01 -8.20 -3.64
CA ARG A 123 14.93 -6.74 -3.84
C ARG A 123 14.11 -6.09 -2.73
N ARG A 124 14.59 -4.94 -2.25
CA ARG A 124 13.90 -4.14 -1.22
C ARG A 124 12.55 -3.63 -1.72
N GLN A 125 11.50 -3.94 -0.98
CA GLN A 125 10.14 -3.50 -1.27
C GLN A 125 9.73 -2.37 -0.29
N VAL A 126 10.33 -1.19 -0.48
CA VAL A 126 10.22 -0.05 0.46
C VAL A 126 8.78 0.40 0.69
N LEU A 127 7.88 0.24 -0.30
CA LEU A 127 6.47 0.58 -0.13
C LEU A 127 5.65 -0.48 0.63
N PHE A 128 6.31 -1.52 1.15
CA PHE A 128 5.73 -2.50 2.07
C PHE A 128 6.42 -2.51 3.44
N SER A 129 7.16 -1.45 3.76
CA SER A 129 7.91 -1.35 5.01
C SER A 129 7.00 -1.37 6.22
N HIS A 130 7.47 -2.02 7.29
CA HIS A 130 6.97 -1.86 8.64
C HIS A 130 7.75 -0.71 9.30
N LEU A 131 7.10 0.43 9.44
CA LEU A 131 7.65 1.64 10.05
C LEU A 131 7.51 1.57 11.57
N PRO A 132 8.55 1.87 12.36
CA PRO A 132 8.42 1.97 13.81
C PRO A 132 7.61 3.21 14.20
N GLU A 133 7.16 3.25 15.44
CA GLU A 133 6.53 4.44 16.03
C GLU A 133 7.45 5.66 15.88
N GLY A 134 6.85 6.78 15.51
CA GLY A 134 7.56 8.04 15.38
C GLY A 134 8.56 8.10 14.23
N TRP A 135 8.42 7.26 13.19
CA TRP A 135 9.31 7.30 12.03
C TRP A 135 9.29 8.67 11.35
N VAL A 136 10.48 9.21 11.10
CA VAL A 136 10.67 10.47 10.36
C VAL A 136 11.37 10.17 9.04
N ALA A 137 10.72 10.51 7.93
CA ALA A 137 11.31 10.42 6.60
C ALA A 137 12.13 11.68 6.30
N ALA A 138 13.46 11.57 6.32
CA ALA A 138 14.34 12.68 6.01
C ALA A 138 14.38 12.94 4.49
N PRO A 139 14.11 14.19 4.03
CA PRO A 139 14.13 14.50 2.61
C PRO A 139 15.54 14.32 2.01
N ASN A 140 15.61 13.92 0.73
CA ASN A 140 16.86 13.79 0.00
C ASN A 140 16.86 14.61 -1.28
N ALA A 141 18.05 15.06 -1.72
CA ALA A 141 18.20 15.97 -2.86
C ALA A 141 17.67 15.38 -4.18
N GLN A 142 17.73 14.07 -4.36
CA GLN A 142 17.23 13.39 -5.56
C GLN A 142 15.72 13.17 -5.53
N ARG A 143 15.05 13.46 -4.42
CA ARG A 143 13.62 13.22 -4.19
C ARG A 143 13.18 11.79 -4.52
N ARG A 144 14.05 10.82 -4.21
CA ARG A 144 13.80 9.38 -4.39
C ARG A 144 13.20 8.79 -3.13
N THR A 145 12.26 7.88 -3.32
CA THR A 145 11.55 7.24 -2.22
C THR A 145 12.43 6.27 -1.43
N GLU A 146 13.28 5.50 -2.11
CA GLU A 146 14.08 4.44 -1.49
C GLU A 146 14.99 4.92 -0.34
N PRO A 147 15.72 6.06 -0.46
CA PRO A 147 16.57 6.56 0.63
C PRO A 147 15.79 6.95 1.90
N LEU A 148 14.48 7.20 1.81
CA LEU A 148 13.65 7.50 3.00
C LEU A 148 13.62 6.33 4.01
N PHE A 149 13.98 5.12 3.57
CA PHE A 149 13.90 3.88 4.34
C PHE A 149 15.28 3.24 4.55
N GLU A 150 16.37 3.94 4.23
CA GLU A 150 17.73 3.39 4.27
C GLU A 150 18.15 2.90 5.66
N ALA A 151 17.71 3.59 6.71
CA ALA A 151 18.01 3.23 8.10
C ALA A 151 17.23 2.00 8.61
N LEU A 152 16.23 1.51 7.86
CA LEU A 152 15.48 0.30 8.22
C LEU A 152 16.24 -0.96 7.82
N LYS A 153 16.15 -1.99 8.68
CA LYS A 153 16.72 -3.32 8.43
C LYS A 153 15.96 -4.03 7.31
N ASP A 154 16.67 -4.86 6.56
CA ASP A 154 16.06 -5.73 5.56
C ASP A 154 15.58 -7.05 6.17
N HIS A 155 14.41 -7.51 5.73
CA HIS A 155 13.81 -8.76 6.18
C HIS A 155 13.47 -9.67 4.99
N GLY A 156 14.12 -10.81 4.89
CA GLY A 156 13.83 -11.82 3.86
C GLY A 156 12.47 -12.50 4.10
N LEU A 157 11.62 -12.51 3.10
CA LEU A 157 10.35 -13.26 3.10
C LEU A 157 10.44 -14.59 2.35
N GLY A 158 11.57 -14.89 1.72
CA GLY A 158 11.73 -16.06 0.88
C GLY A 158 10.68 -16.09 -0.24
N THR A 159 10.09 -17.25 -0.51
CA THR A 159 9.08 -17.40 -1.57
C THR A 159 7.78 -16.62 -1.33
N GLU A 160 7.48 -16.24 -0.08
CA GLU A 160 6.31 -15.40 0.20
C GLU A 160 6.46 -13.99 -0.36
N GLY A 161 7.70 -13.53 -0.59
CA GLY A 161 8.00 -12.22 -1.16
C GLY A 161 7.38 -11.99 -2.53
N VAL A 162 7.01 -13.03 -3.28
CA VAL A 162 6.26 -12.91 -4.54
C VAL A 162 4.95 -12.12 -4.39
N LYS A 163 4.31 -12.18 -3.22
CA LYS A 163 3.08 -11.44 -2.93
C LYS A 163 3.26 -9.92 -2.85
N LEU A 164 4.50 -9.43 -2.72
CA LEU A 164 4.82 -8.00 -2.68
C LEU A 164 4.97 -7.40 -4.08
N ARG A 165 4.82 -8.18 -5.14
CA ARG A 165 4.89 -7.66 -6.50
C ARG A 165 3.69 -6.77 -6.77
N THR A 166 3.96 -5.57 -7.29
CA THR A 166 2.94 -4.62 -7.74
C THR A 166 2.68 -4.82 -9.23
N VAL A 167 1.47 -4.50 -9.67
CA VAL A 167 1.05 -4.64 -11.07
C VAL A 167 0.95 -3.26 -11.71
N ASN A 168 1.71 -3.04 -12.78
CA ASN A 168 1.87 -1.72 -13.38
C ASN A 168 1.35 -1.62 -14.82
N THR A 169 1.06 -2.75 -15.48
CA THR A 169 0.57 -2.80 -16.86
C THR A 169 -0.73 -3.60 -16.98
N PRO A 170 -1.55 -3.37 -18.03
CA PRO A 170 -2.74 -4.17 -18.28
C PRO A 170 -2.44 -5.66 -18.46
N GLU A 171 -1.30 -6.01 -19.07
CA GLU A 171 -0.86 -7.38 -19.31
C GLU A 171 -0.53 -8.09 -17.99
N GLU A 172 0.22 -7.43 -17.09
CA GLU A 172 0.49 -7.94 -15.74
C GLU A 172 -0.80 -8.15 -14.96
N TRP A 173 -1.77 -7.22 -15.09
CA TRP A 173 -3.09 -7.35 -14.50
C TRP A 173 -3.85 -8.57 -15.02
N ALA A 174 -3.88 -8.79 -16.34
CA ALA A 174 -4.51 -9.93 -16.95
C ALA A 174 -3.88 -11.26 -16.45
N ALA A 175 -2.56 -11.30 -16.34
CA ALA A 175 -1.84 -12.48 -15.84
C ALA A 175 -2.23 -12.84 -14.40
N VAL A 176 -2.33 -11.87 -13.49
CA VAL A 176 -2.71 -12.12 -12.09
C VAL A 176 -4.18 -12.54 -11.95
N THR A 177 -5.07 -11.99 -12.76
CA THR A 177 -6.51 -12.31 -12.68
C THR A 177 -6.86 -13.64 -13.33
N SER A 178 -6.08 -14.11 -14.32
CA SER A 178 -6.25 -15.44 -14.91
C SER A 178 -5.78 -16.57 -14.00
N PHE A 179 -5.02 -16.25 -12.94
CA PHE A 179 -4.43 -17.23 -12.02
C PHE A 179 -5.22 -17.40 -10.70
N GLN A 180 -6.47 -16.89 -10.60
CA GLN A 180 -7.32 -17.18 -9.43
C GLN A 180 -8.01 -18.54 -9.61
N PRO A 181 -7.56 -19.62 -8.95
CA PRO A 181 -8.28 -20.88 -8.96
C PRO A 181 -9.55 -20.72 -8.10
N GLY A 182 -10.72 -20.86 -8.72
CA GLY A 182 -11.95 -21.19 -8.01
C GLY A 182 -12.85 -20.02 -7.60
N ARG A 183 -13.28 -19.17 -8.54
CA ARG A 183 -14.59 -18.54 -8.41
C ARG A 183 -15.62 -19.51 -8.97
N VAL A 184 -16.22 -20.30 -8.08
CA VAL A 184 -17.47 -20.99 -8.40
C VAL A 184 -18.52 -19.89 -8.58
N ASP A 185 -18.87 -19.62 -9.82
CA ASP A 185 -20.00 -18.77 -10.16
C ASP A 185 -21.26 -19.46 -9.64
N GLY A 186 -21.67 -19.09 -8.43
CA GLY A 186 -22.95 -19.49 -7.85
C GLY A 186 -24.10 -18.74 -8.54
N ASN A 187 -24.39 -19.09 -9.77
CA ASN A 187 -25.71 -18.91 -10.37
C ASN A 187 -26.35 -20.31 -10.44
N GLY A 188 -27.11 -20.65 -9.44
CA GLY A 188 -28.13 -21.69 -9.47
C GLY A 188 -29.50 -21.04 -9.51
N PRO A 189 -30.51 -21.71 -10.10
CA PRO A 189 -31.77 -21.15 -10.58
C PRO A 189 -32.68 -20.58 -9.51
#